data_573ea581b82ee6bc89b331d0df5f2c38
#
_entry.id   573ea581b82ee6bc89b331d0df5f2c38
#
_cell.length_a   1.000
_cell.length_b   1.000
_cell.length_c   1.000
_cell.angle_alpha   90.00
_cell.angle_beta   90.00
_cell.angle_gamma   90.00
#
_symmetry.space_group_name_H-M   'P 1'
#
loop_
_entity.id
_entity.type
_entity.pdbx_description
1 polymer ?
#
loop_
_entity_poly.entity_id
_entity_poly.type
_entity_poly.pdbx_seq_one_letter_code
_entity_poly.pdbx_strand_id
1 'polypeptide(L)'
;MGNRAVITTPERKVGIYLHWNGGRDTIEPLLKYCELQGYRPPSSDEYGFARICQVMGNFFGGSTSLGVGAYTTDRQMDPGDNGIYVIEGWRIADHLRTEYDSEWSPVGMRSFGPSEEESWHEFDDMLRAFDASMPEELRLGEFLDSVEVPVRELRVGDEVWMFDCICGKWEAYPVAGFGQPNGNRIAVEVDAGDGRKKVTYPDLPYVAHYDHDGDFSWNCNNYVHGDTARIRSRSEQAAA
;
A
#
# COMPACT_ATOMS: atom_id res chain seq x y z
N MET A 1 -11.54 18.93 19.80
CA MET A 1 -10.83 17.68 20.16
C MET A 1 -10.06 17.28 18.93
N GLY A 2 -8.82 16.84 19.09
CA GLY A 2 -8.02 16.33 17.97
C GLY A 2 -8.50 14.93 17.54
N ASN A 3 -8.02 14.47 16.40
CA ASN A 3 -8.17 13.09 15.94
C ASN A 3 -6.74 12.54 15.77
N ARG A 4 -6.06 12.38 16.92
CA ARG A 4 -4.61 12.12 17.00
C ARG A 4 -4.32 10.64 17.04
N ALA A 5 -3.20 10.26 16.43
CA ALA A 5 -2.64 8.92 16.54
C ALA A 5 -1.10 8.94 16.45
N VAL A 6 -0.49 7.83 16.81
CA VAL A 6 0.91 7.53 16.52
C VAL A 6 0.99 6.25 15.69
N ILE A 7 1.82 6.27 14.67
CA ILE A 7 2.14 5.09 13.86
C ILE A 7 3.57 4.66 14.20
N THR A 8 3.78 3.38 14.44
CA THR A 8 5.10 2.78 14.73
C THR A 8 5.19 1.35 14.20
N THR A 9 6.37 0.74 14.28
CA THR A 9 6.59 -0.68 13.97
C THR A 9 6.78 -1.51 15.27
N PRO A 10 6.80 -2.85 15.22
CA PRO A 10 7.05 -3.68 16.39
C PRO A 10 8.35 -3.34 17.12
N GLU A 11 9.38 -2.83 16.43
CA GLU A 11 10.66 -2.45 17.00
C GLU A 11 10.61 -1.20 17.89
N ARG A 12 9.52 -0.42 17.83
CA ARG A 12 9.33 0.77 18.67
C ARG A 12 10.50 1.77 18.63
N LYS A 13 11.07 2.02 17.44
CA LYS A 13 12.19 2.96 17.30
C LYS A 13 11.76 4.36 16.92
N VAL A 14 10.79 4.46 16.01
CA VAL A 14 10.27 5.71 15.45
C VAL A 14 8.77 5.77 15.67
N GLY A 15 8.27 6.93 16.04
CA GLY A 15 6.84 7.25 16.06
C GLY A 15 6.54 8.37 15.09
N ILE A 16 5.54 8.17 14.23
CA ILE A 16 4.94 9.22 13.40
C ILE A 16 3.67 9.68 14.10
N TYR A 17 3.67 10.92 14.55
CA TYR A 17 2.52 11.55 15.20
C TYR A 17 1.64 12.25 14.18
N LEU A 18 0.37 11.97 14.22
CA LEU A 18 -0.69 12.65 13.48
C LEU A 18 -1.55 13.46 14.44
N HIS A 19 -1.72 14.76 14.19
CA HIS A 19 -2.61 15.60 15.00
C HIS A 19 -4.06 15.50 14.57
N TRP A 20 -4.30 15.27 13.29
CA TRP A 20 -5.58 15.03 12.66
C TRP A 20 -5.55 13.75 11.82
N ASN A 21 -6.71 13.24 11.47
CA ASN A 21 -6.83 12.07 10.61
C ASN A 21 -6.08 10.84 11.16
N GLY A 22 -6.05 10.69 12.49
CA GLY A 22 -5.48 9.53 13.15
C GLY A 22 -6.47 8.40 13.38
N GLY A 23 -7.72 8.52 12.90
CA GLY A 23 -8.68 7.43 12.96
C GLY A 23 -8.31 6.29 12.01
N ARG A 24 -8.83 5.10 12.31
CA ARG A 24 -8.58 3.91 11.51
C ARG A 24 -9.08 4.05 10.07
N ASP A 25 -10.19 4.79 9.89
CA ASP A 25 -10.76 5.22 8.61
C ASP A 25 -9.78 5.99 7.69
N THR A 26 -8.74 6.54 8.27
CA THR A 26 -7.64 7.20 7.54
C THR A 26 -6.40 6.32 7.49
N ILE A 27 -6.04 5.67 8.61
CA ILE A 27 -4.79 4.89 8.71
C ILE A 27 -4.80 3.67 7.79
N GLU A 28 -5.90 2.91 7.73
CA GLU A 28 -5.97 1.75 6.83
C GLU A 28 -5.86 2.13 5.35
N PRO A 29 -6.63 3.12 4.84
CA PRO A 29 -6.45 3.62 3.48
C PRO A 29 -5.03 4.18 3.22
N LEU A 30 -4.41 4.86 4.18
CA LEU A 30 -3.04 5.35 4.07
C LEU A 30 -2.06 4.21 3.83
N LEU A 31 -2.14 3.15 4.65
CA LEU A 31 -1.28 1.98 4.51
C LEU A 31 -1.52 1.28 3.18
N LYS A 32 -2.80 1.12 2.80
CA LYS A 32 -3.15 0.56 1.49
C LYS A 32 -2.65 1.40 0.35
N TYR A 33 -2.74 2.72 0.44
CA TYR A 33 -2.20 3.62 -0.57
C TYR A 33 -0.68 3.46 -0.73
N CYS A 34 0.06 3.38 0.39
CA CYS A 34 1.51 3.12 0.36
C CYS A 34 1.85 1.75 -0.26
N GLU A 35 1.04 0.72 0.02
CA GLU A 35 1.17 -0.59 -0.60
C GLU A 35 0.97 -0.54 -2.11
N LEU A 36 -0.12 0.13 -2.55
CA LEU A 36 -0.46 0.29 -3.97
C LEU A 36 0.60 1.12 -4.73
N GLN A 37 1.25 2.07 -4.06
CA GLN A 37 2.39 2.81 -4.60
C GLN A 37 3.66 1.95 -4.76
N GLY A 38 3.65 0.69 -4.34
CA GLY A 38 4.81 -0.17 -4.39
C GLY A 38 5.94 0.25 -3.42
N TYR A 39 5.63 1.04 -2.41
CA TYR A 39 6.63 1.47 -1.44
C TYR A 39 7.07 0.32 -0.53
N ARG A 40 8.35 0.30 -0.17
CA ARG A 40 8.86 -0.64 0.85
C ARG A 40 8.35 -0.22 2.22
N PRO A 41 7.81 -1.16 3.02
CA PRO A 41 7.24 -0.82 4.33
C PRO A 41 8.31 -0.49 5.38
N PRO A 42 7.97 0.25 6.44
CA PRO A 42 8.89 0.62 7.51
C PRO A 42 9.57 -0.56 8.22
N SER A 43 8.93 -1.72 8.26
CA SER A 43 9.50 -2.96 8.81
C SER A 43 10.63 -3.55 7.94
N SER A 44 10.74 -3.13 6.68
CA SER A 44 11.77 -3.59 5.75
C SER A 44 12.93 -2.60 5.67
N ASP A 45 12.64 -1.32 5.66
CA ASP A 45 13.64 -0.26 5.66
C ASP A 45 13.09 1.11 6.13
N GLU A 46 14.01 2.03 6.41
CA GLU A 46 13.68 3.36 6.93
C GLU A 46 12.94 4.26 5.92
N TYR A 47 13.00 3.95 4.62
CA TYR A 47 12.27 4.71 3.59
C TYR A 47 10.75 4.61 3.76
N GLY A 48 10.24 3.51 4.33
CA GLY A 48 8.82 3.34 4.57
C GLY A 48 8.24 4.42 5.47
N PHE A 49 8.96 4.83 6.53
CA PHE A 49 8.56 5.96 7.37
C PHE A 49 8.53 7.28 6.59
N ALA A 50 9.54 7.52 5.76
CA ALA A 50 9.58 8.70 4.90
C ALA A 50 8.41 8.74 3.91
N ARG A 51 7.97 7.58 3.39
CA ARG A 51 6.82 7.47 2.48
C ARG A 51 5.51 7.77 3.17
N ILE A 52 5.29 7.26 4.38
CA ILE A 52 4.13 7.64 5.20
C ILE A 52 4.11 9.16 5.41
N CYS A 53 5.24 9.73 5.79
CA CYS A 53 5.36 11.18 5.99
C CYS A 53 5.10 11.96 4.70
N GLN A 54 5.57 11.47 3.55
CA GLN A 54 5.33 12.11 2.25
C GLN A 54 3.84 12.14 1.90
N VAL A 55 3.15 11.00 2.01
CA VAL A 55 1.72 10.92 1.69
C VAL A 55 0.92 11.81 2.63
N MET A 56 1.13 11.69 3.94
CA MET A 56 0.41 12.50 4.93
C MET A 56 0.76 13.98 4.83
N GLY A 57 2.02 14.32 4.54
CA GLY A 57 2.44 15.70 4.36
C GLY A 57 1.77 16.38 3.16
N ASN A 58 1.65 15.67 2.04
CA ASN A 58 0.90 16.15 0.88
C ASN A 58 -0.60 16.27 1.20
N PHE A 59 -1.19 15.26 1.84
CA PHE A 59 -2.59 15.26 2.22
C PHE A 59 -2.95 16.42 3.16
N PHE A 60 -2.09 16.76 4.10
CA PHE A 60 -2.29 17.91 4.99
C PHE A 60 -2.04 19.27 4.33
N GLY A 61 -1.55 19.30 3.08
CA GLY A 61 -1.40 20.54 2.32
C GLY A 61 -0.44 21.56 2.96
N GLY A 62 0.61 21.08 3.64
CA GLY A 62 1.61 21.94 4.29
C GLY A 62 1.23 22.38 5.70
N SER A 63 0.14 21.85 6.30
CA SER A 63 -0.13 22.07 7.72
C SER A 63 0.92 21.35 8.58
N THR A 64 1.16 21.89 9.80
CA THR A 64 2.13 21.33 10.76
C THR A 64 1.53 20.19 11.60
N SER A 65 0.65 19.38 11.02
CA SER A 65 -0.11 18.35 11.73
C SER A 65 0.59 17.00 11.80
N LEU A 66 1.82 16.93 11.30
CA LEU A 66 2.67 15.74 11.26
C LEU A 66 3.92 15.94 12.11
N GLY A 67 4.25 14.97 12.95
CA GLY A 67 5.48 14.94 13.73
C GLY A 67 6.21 13.60 13.57
N VAL A 68 7.54 13.61 13.65
CA VAL A 68 8.37 12.42 13.66
C VAL A 68 9.35 12.49 14.82
N GLY A 69 9.44 11.43 15.61
CA GLY A 69 10.33 11.39 16.76
C GLY A 69 10.77 9.99 17.14
N ALA A 70 11.77 9.92 18.02
CA ALA A 70 12.14 8.68 18.64
C ALA A 70 10.97 8.15 19.49
N TYR A 71 10.70 6.87 19.36
CA TYR A 71 9.72 6.21 20.20
C TYR A 71 10.29 6.03 21.61
N THR A 72 9.50 6.31 22.62
CA THR A 72 9.91 6.19 24.03
C THR A 72 9.23 4.99 24.70
N THR A 73 8.03 5.17 25.18
CA THR A 73 7.19 4.08 25.74
C THR A 73 5.77 4.22 25.21
N ASP A 74 5.04 3.11 25.08
CA ASP A 74 3.66 3.11 24.58
C ASP A 74 2.80 4.15 25.32
N ARG A 75 2.93 4.22 26.64
CA ARG A 75 2.17 5.20 27.46
C ARG A 75 2.50 6.67 27.16
N GLN A 76 3.77 6.99 26.87
CA GLN A 76 4.18 8.37 26.59
C GLN A 76 3.86 8.76 25.15
N MET A 77 3.81 7.77 24.26
CA MET A 77 3.52 7.99 22.85
C MET A 77 2.02 8.02 22.54
N ASP A 78 1.18 7.46 23.42
CA ASP A 78 -0.27 7.49 23.22
C ASP A 78 -0.81 8.92 23.32
N PRO A 79 -1.38 9.50 22.24
CA PRO A 79 -1.93 10.85 22.24
C PRO A 79 -3.32 10.93 22.86
N GLY A 80 -3.92 9.82 23.28
CA GLY A 80 -5.19 9.73 24.00
C GLY A 80 -6.45 9.72 23.14
N ASP A 81 -6.38 9.94 21.82
CA ASP A 81 -7.55 9.91 20.93
C ASP A 81 -7.70 8.53 20.27
N ASN A 82 -6.86 8.22 19.28
CA ASN A 82 -6.87 6.95 18.58
C ASN A 82 -5.69 6.04 18.98
N GLY A 83 -4.86 6.45 19.94
CA GLY A 83 -3.80 5.61 20.44
C GLY A 83 -2.64 5.42 19.46
N ILE A 84 -2.13 4.20 19.42
CA ILE A 84 -0.92 3.84 18.69
C ILE A 84 -1.23 2.68 17.74
N TYR A 85 -1.00 2.88 16.45
CA TYR A 85 -1.03 1.83 15.44
C TYR A 85 0.35 1.25 15.26
N VAL A 86 0.47 -0.04 15.53
CA VAL A 86 1.68 -0.83 15.27
C VAL A 86 1.52 -1.48 13.92
N ILE A 87 2.38 -1.15 12.98
CA ILE A 87 2.29 -1.65 11.61
C ILE A 87 3.40 -2.62 11.28
N GLU A 88 3.05 -3.71 10.61
CA GLU A 88 3.99 -4.66 10.03
C GLU A 88 3.64 -4.86 8.56
N GLY A 89 4.65 -4.72 7.68
CA GLY A 89 4.34 -4.51 6.27
C GLY A 89 3.55 -3.20 6.11
N TRP A 90 2.51 -3.28 5.29
CA TRP A 90 1.53 -2.19 5.13
C TRP A 90 0.18 -2.56 5.78
N ARG A 91 0.23 -3.19 6.95
CA ARG A 91 -0.97 -3.62 7.71
C ARG A 91 -0.85 -3.26 9.16
N ILE A 92 -1.98 -3.00 9.81
CA ILE A 92 -2.04 -2.85 11.25
C ILE A 92 -1.83 -4.24 11.85
N ALA A 93 -0.73 -4.41 12.60
CA ALA A 93 -0.45 -5.63 13.35
C ALA A 93 -1.04 -5.56 14.76
N ASP A 94 -1.12 -4.36 15.33
CA ASP A 94 -1.73 -4.13 16.63
C ASP A 94 -2.20 -2.68 16.77
N HIS A 95 -3.16 -2.46 17.65
CA HIS A 95 -3.69 -1.15 18.00
C HIS A 95 -3.72 -1.00 19.52
N LEU A 96 -2.99 -0.04 20.06
CA LEU A 96 -2.82 0.16 21.50
C LEU A 96 -3.47 1.45 21.93
N ARG A 97 -4.21 1.40 23.03
CA ARG A 97 -4.78 2.59 23.71
C ARG A 97 -4.53 2.52 25.20
N THR A 98 -4.38 3.66 25.84
CA THR A 98 -4.35 3.76 27.30
C THR A 98 -5.68 3.33 27.89
N GLU A 99 -5.63 2.41 28.84
CA GLU A 99 -6.78 1.99 29.64
C GLU A 99 -6.87 2.85 30.89
N TYR A 100 -8.10 3.29 31.19
CA TYR A 100 -8.40 4.14 32.34
C TYR A 100 -9.33 3.42 33.30
N ASP A 101 -9.15 3.66 34.59
CA ASP A 101 -10.09 3.22 35.63
C ASP A 101 -11.35 4.11 35.69
N SER A 102 -12.22 3.83 36.67
CA SER A 102 -13.45 4.60 36.88
C SER A 102 -13.22 6.06 37.33
N GLU A 103 -12.01 6.38 37.77
CA GLU A 103 -11.58 7.73 38.19
C GLU A 103 -10.78 8.43 37.09
N TRP A 104 -10.78 7.89 35.86
CA TRP A 104 -10.00 8.38 34.72
C TRP A 104 -8.48 8.38 34.95
N SER A 105 -8.00 7.53 35.86
CA SER A 105 -6.57 7.32 36.06
C SER A 105 -6.06 6.25 35.11
N PRO A 106 -4.93 6.46 34.44
CA PRO A 106 -4.38 5.50 33.50
C PRO A 106 -3.82 4.28 34.25
N VAL A 107 -4.38 3.10 33.99
CA VAL A 107 -4.03 1.84 34.64
C VAL A 107 -3.15 0.92 33.80
N GLY A 108 -3.11 1.11 32.48
CA GLY A 108 -2.31 0.30 31.58
C GLY A 108 -2.45 0.67 30.10
N MET A 109 -1.93 -0.19 29.25
CA MET A 109 -2.14 -0.16 27.81
C MET A 109 -2.95 -1.39 27.42
N ARG A 110 -3.96 -1.20 26.61
CA ARG A 110 -4.79 -2.28 26.06
C ARG A 110 -4.47 -2.47 24.60
N SER A 111 -4.26 -3.73 24.20
CA SER A 111 -4.19 -4.15 22.81
C SER A 111 -5.57 -4.52 22.29
N PHE A 112 -5.92 -4.04 21.11
CA PHE A 112 -7.13 -4.37 20.36
C PHE A 112 -6.85 -5.34 19.21
N GLY A 113 -5.58 -5.68 18.97
CA GLY A 113 -5.18 -6.52 17.86
C GLY A 113 -5.29 -5.83 16.48
N PRO A 114 -5.16 -6.61 15.40
CA PRO A 114 -5.14 -6.08 14.04
C PRO A 114 -6.53 -5.74 13.48
N SER A 115 -7.59 -6.35 14.00
CA SER A 115 -8.96 -6.18 13.50
C SER A 115 -9.87 -5.56 14.56
N GLU A 116 -10.38 -4.38 14.28
CA GLU A 116 -11.62 -3.88 14.88
C GLU A 116 -12.71 -4.06 13.81
N GLU A 117 -13.89 -4.59 14.20
CA GLU A 117 -15.04 -4.73 13.31
C GLU A 117 -15.65 -3.35 13.01
N GLU A 118 -15.00 -2.58 12.16
CA GLU A 118 -15.59 -1.36 11.63
C GLU A 118 -15.58 -1.44 10.09
N SER A 119 -16.77 -1.34 9.51
CA SER A 119 -16.93 -1.25 8.05
C SER A 119 -16.75 0.20 7.63
N TRP A 120 -15.70 0.47 6.85
CA TRP A 120 -15.43 1.81 6.35
C TRP A 120 -16.22 2.03 5.05
N HIS A 121 -17.26 2.87 5.13
CA HIS A 121 -18.05 3.24 3.94
C HIS A 121 -17.30 4.20 2.99
N GLU A 122 -16.16 4.76 3.43
CA GLU A 122 -15.43 5.81 2.72
C GLU A 122 -13.98 5.40 2.40
N PHE A 123 -13.66 4.10 2.40
CA PHE A 123 -12.28 3.62 2.19
C PHE A 123 -11.73 4.05 0.84
N ASP A 124 -12.49 3.83 -0.23
CA ASP A 124 -12.08 4.19 -1.60
C ASP A 124 -12.01 5.71 -1.79
N ASP A 125 -12.91 6.46 -1.15
CA ASP A 125 -12.89 7.92 -1.17
C ASP A 125 -11.62 8.47 -0.52
N MET A 126 -11.16 7.85 0.58
CA MET A 126 -9.93 8.23 1.25
C MET A 126 -8.69 7.87 0.41
N LEU A 127 -8.66 6.71 -0.26
CA LEU A 127 -7.59 6.37 -1.21
C LEU A 127 -7.48 7.42 -2.32
N ARG A 128 -8.61 7.85 -2.90
CA ARG A 128 -8.66 8.90 -3.93
C ARG A 128 -8.23 10.25 -3.39
N ALA A 129 -8.56 10.57 -2.13
CA ALA A 129 -8.14 11.82 -1.49
C ALA A 129 -6.61 11.86 -1.30
N PHE A 130 -5.98 10.74 -0.91
CA PHE A 130 -4.53 10.63 -0.87
C PHE A 130 -3.93 10.82 -2.26
N ASP A 131 -4.45 10.12 -3.26
CA ASP A 131 -3.96 10.21 -4.64
C ASP A 131 -4.07 11.63 -5.20
N ALA A 132 -5.21 12.28 -5.02
CA ALA A 132 -5.42 13.64 -5.46
C ALA A 132 -4.47 14.66 -4.80
N SER A 133 -4.02 14.39 -3.57
CA SER A 133 -3.07 15.23 -2.83
C SER A 133 -1.62 15.07 -3.29
N MET A 134 -1.30 13.97 -3.97
CA MET A 134 0.05 13.73 -4.46
C MET A 134 0.38 14.58 -5.70
N PRO A 135 1.68 14.90 -5.92
CA PRO A 135 2.12 15.43 -7.21
C PRO A 135 1.65 14.55 -8.36
N GLU A 136 1.26 15.16 -9.48
CA GLU A 136 0.64 14.47 -10.62
C GLU A 136 1.47 13.27 -11.12
N GLU A 137 2.78 13.42 -11.18
CA GLU A 137 3.71 12.38 -11.60
C GLU A 137 3.82 11.18 -10.64
N LEU A 138 3.30 11.32 -9.41
CA LEU A 138 3.32 10.28 -8.37
C LEU A 138 1.92 9.71 -8.11
N ARG A 139 0.91 10.11 -8.86
CA ARG A 139 -0.46 9.61 -8.69
C ARG A 139 -0.60 8.21 -9.28
N LEU A 140 -1.43 7.42 -8.64
CA LEU A 140 -1.86 6.12 -9.14
C LEU A 140 -2.88 6.24 -10.28
N GLY A 141 -3.71 7.30 -10.24
CA GLY A 141 -4.68 7.61 -11.28
C GLY A 141 -5.63 6.43 -11.55
N GLU A 142 -5.73 6.03 -12.82
CA GLU A 142 -6.60 4.94 -13.26
C GLU A 142 -6.30 3.58 -12.59
N PHE A 143 -5.09 3.40 -12.05
CA PHE A 143 -4.77 2.17 -11.33
C PHE A 143 -5.69 1.95 -10.11
N LEU A 144 -6.18 3.01 -9.47
CA LEU A 144 -7.13 2.91 -8.36
C LEU A 144 -8.49 2.31 -8.77
N ASP A 145 -8.84 2.40 -10.06
CA ASP A 145 -10.06 1.82 -10.62
C ASP A 145 -9.85 0.35 -11.07
N SER A 146 -8.64 -0.17 -10.90
CA SER A 146 -8.31 -1.54 -11.28
C SER A 146 -9.06 -2.57 -10.45
N VAL A 147 -9.39 -3.68 -11.10
CA VAL A 147 -10.07 -4.81 -10.48
C VAL A 147 -9.07 -5.92 -10.22
N GLU A 148 -9.11 -6.47 -9.03
CA GLU A 148 -8.31 -7.65 -8.69
C GLU A 148 -9.02 -8.92 -9.15
N VAL A 149 -8.30 -9.74 -9.91
CA VAL A 149 -8.81 -11.02 -10.45
C VAL A 149 -7.82 -12.14 -10.17
N PRO A 150 -8.28 -13.38 -9.95
CA PRO A 150 -7.40 -14.54 -9.92
C PRO A 150 -6.61 -14.66 -11.23
N VAL A 151 -5.32 -14.95 -11.18
CA VAL A 151 -4.46 -15.10 -12.39
C VAL A 151 -5.03 -16.15 -13.36
N ARG A 152 -5.62 -17.22 -12.85
CA ARG A 152 -6.29 -18.26 -13.63
C ARG A 152 -7.51 -17.78 -14.43
N GLU A 153 -8.05 -16.61 -14.09
CA GLU A 153 -9.21 -16.01 -14.76
C GLU A 153 -8.83 -14.93 -15.76
N LEU A 154 -7.52 -14.64 -15.89
CA LEU A 154 -7.00 -13.74 -16.91
C LEU A 154 -7.28 -14.29 -18.31
N ARG A 155 -7.49 -13.38 -19.26
CA ARG A 155 -7.77 -13.68 -20.66
C ARG A 155 -6.80 -12.91 -21.54
N VAL A 156 -6.51 -13.46 -22.71
CA VAL A 156 -5.80 -12.70 -23.75
C VAL A 156 -6.63 -11.45 -24.09
N GLY A 157 -5.97 -10.32 -24.09
CA GLY A 157 -6.59 -9.01 -24.29
C GLY A 157 -6.98 -8.28 -23.01
N ASP A 158 -6.98 -8.93 -21.82
CA ASP A 158 -7.09 -8.19 -20.57
C ASP A 158 -5.89 -7.25 -20.41
N GLU A 159 -6.10 -6.04 -19.93
CA GLU A 159 -5.02 -5.12 -19.59
C GLU A 159 -4.59 -5.30 -18.14
N VAL A 160 -3.42 -5.93 -17.96
CA VAL A 160 -2.83 -6.18 -16.63
C VAL A 160 -1.95 -5.02 -16.22
N TRP A 161 -2.19 -4.50 -15.04
CA TRP A 161 -1.34 -3.50 -14.42
C TRP A 161 -0.05 -4.14 -13.89
N MET A 162 1.06 -3.57 -14.31
CA MET A 162 2.40 -3.95 -13.89
C MET A 162 3.15 -2.74 -13.34
N PHE A 163 3.85 -2.92 -12.24
CA PHE A 163 4.66 -1.87 -11.67
C PHE A 163 6.03 -1.84 -12.34
N ASP A 164 6.35 -0.73 -13.00
CA ASP A 164 7.70 -0.46 -13.45
C ASP A 164 8.52 0.15 -12.32
N CYS A 165 9.39 -0.65 -11.74
CA CYS A 165 10.22 -0.24 -10.62
C CYS A 165 11.33 0.75 -10.98
N ILE A 166 11.69 0.87 -12.24
CA ILE A 166 12.69 1.85 -12.70
C ILE A 166 12.06 3.24 -12.68
N CYS A 167 10.83 3.33 -13.20
CA CYS A 167 10.07 4.58 -13.22
C CYS A 167 9.23 4.81 -11.97
N GLY A 168 9.01 3.76 -11.16
CA GLY A 168 8.14 3.83 -9.98
C GLY A 168 6.67 4.03 -10.32
N LYS A 169 6.21 3.50 -11.45
CA LYS A 169 4.85 3.70 -11.98
C LYS A 169 4.16 2.39 -12.32
N TRP A 170 2.85 2.41 -12.20
CA TRP A 170 1.99 1.36 -12.73
C TRP A 170 1.65 1.66 -14.18
N GLU A 171 1.78 0.66 -15.03
CA GLU A 171 1.44 0.71 -16.44
C GLU A 171 0.58 -0.51 -16.80
N ALA A 172 -0.46 -0.30 -17.61
CA ALA A 172 -1.32 -1.37 -18.08
C ALA A 172 -0.80 -1.94 -19.40
N TYR A 173 -0.71 -3.26 -19.48
CA TYR A 173 -0.26 -3.96 -20.67
C TYR A 173 -1.25 -5.03 -21.07
N PRO A 174 -1.59 -5.18 -22.37
CA PRO A 174 -2.45 -6.23 -22.81
C PRO A 174 -1.80 -7.61 -22.63
N VAL A 175 -2.55 -8.55 -22.11
CA VAL A 175 -2.16 -9.96 -22.04
C VAL A 175 -2.08 -10.50 -23.47
N ALA A 176 -0.88 -10.87 -23.91
CA ALA A 176 -0.63 -11.46 -25.23
C ALA A 176 -0.75 -12.99 -25.22
N GLY A 177 -0.55 -13.62 -24.07
CA GLY A 177 -0.60 -15.07 -23.96
C GLY A 177 -0.23 -15.57 -22.57
N PHE A 178 -0.11 -16.88 -22.48
CA PHE A 178 0.31 -17.57 -21.27
C PHE A 178 1.48 -18.48 -21.61
N GLY A 179 2.58 -18.31 -20.92
CA GLY A 179 3.79 -19.11 -21.08
C GLY A 179 3.70 -20.45 -20.34
N GLN A 180 4.82 -21.20 -20.40
CA GLN A 180 4.91 -22.48 -19.68
C GLN A 180 4.83 -22.25 -18.16
N PRO A 181 3.99 -23.00 -17.46
CA PRO A 181 3.91 -22.91 -16.01
C PRO A 181 5.25 -23.31 -15.38
N ASN A 182 5.63 -22.58 -14.33
CA ASN A 182 6.78 -22.91 -13.50
C ASN A 182 6.27 -23.41 -12.13
N GLY A 183 6.19 -24.74 -12.00
CA GLY A 183 5.51 -25.37 -10.88
C GLY A 183 3.99 -25.08 -10.91
N ASN A 184 3.44 -24.53 -9.85
CA ASN A 184 2.03 -24.13 -9.75
C ASN A 184 1.77 -22.71 -10.30
N ARG A 185 2.77 -22.05 -10.88
CA ARG A 185 2.73 -20.66 -11.29
C ARG A 185 2.36 -20.51 -12.74
N ILE A 186 1.49 -19.57 -13.04
CA ILE A 186 1.08 -19.24 -14.41
C ILE A 186 1.98 -18.09 -14.90
N ALA A 187 2.72 -18.32 -15.97
CA ALA A 187 3.45 -17.26 -16.66
C ALA A 187 2.45 -16.45 -17.50
N VAL A 188 2.37 -15.14 -17.26
CA VAL A 188 1.56 -14.23 -18.05
C VAL A 188 2.48 -13.45 -18.99
N GLU A 189 2.27 -13.59 -20.29
CA GLU A 189 2.98 -12.84 -21.31
C GLU A 189 2.18 -11.58 -21.65
N VAL A 190 2.81 -10.41 -21.55
CA VAL A 190 2.19 -9.12 -21.89
C VAL A 190 2.94 -8.47 -23.05
N ASP A 191 2.22 -7.73 -23.89
CA ASP A 191 2.78 -6.97 -25.00
C ASP A 191 3.16 -5.57 -24.50
N ALA A 192 4.45 -5.24 -24.57
CA ALA A 192 4.98 -3.93 -24.18
C ALA A 192 4.94 -2.91 -25.33
N GLY A 193 4.38 -3.26 -26.49
CA GLY A 193 4.18 -2.35 -27.61
C GLY A 193 5.44 -2.08 -28.50
N ASP A 194 6.60 -2.57 -28.10
CA ASP A 194 7.88 -2.38 -28.81
C ASP A 194 8.48 -3.70 -29.31
N GLY A 195 7.66 -4.74 -29.40
CA GLY A 195 8.08 -6.10 -29.78
C GLY A 195 8.69 -6.89 -28.62
N ARG A 196 8.81 -6.28 -27.45
CA ARG A 196 9.27 -6.96 -26.23
C ARG A 196 8.10 -7.60 -25.52
N LYS A 197 8.27 -8.85 -25.13
CA LYS A 197 7.36 -9.54 -24.24
C LYS A 197 7.87 -9.39 -22.81
N LYS A 198 7.02 -8.87 -21.94
CA LYS A 198 7.26 -8.94 -20.49
C LYS A 198 6.58 -10.22 -19.98
N VAL A 199 7.30 -11.01 -19.18
CA VAL A 199 6.72 -12.18 -18.51
C VAL A 199 6.61 -11.87 -17.04
N THR A 200 5.43 -12.00 -16.51
CA THR A 200 5.17 -11.87 -15.09
C THR A 200 4.68 -13.17 -14.49
N TYR A 201 5.12 -13.43 -13.28
CA TYR A 201 4.56 -14.47 -12.43
C TYR A 201 3.86 -13.76 -11.28
N PRO A 202 2.52 -13.65 -11.30
CA PRO A 202 1.80 -12.83 -10.33
C PRO A 202 1.98 -13.22 -8.86
N ASP A 203 2.44 -14.44 -8.62
CA ASP A 203 2.80 -14.94 -7.29
C ASP A 203 4.27 -14.69 -6.90
N LEU A 204 5.06 -14.08 -7.78
CA LEU A 204 6.42 -13.65 -7.49
C LEU A 204 6.45 -12.15 -7.20
N PRO A 205 7.20 -11.74 -6.17
CA PRO A 205 7.41 -10.32 -5.89
C PRO A 205 8.30 -9.62 -6.92
N TYR A 206 8.53 -10.24 -8.09
CA TYR A 206 9.45 -9.75 -9.11
C TYR A 206 8.81 -9.78 -10.49
N VAL A 207 8.95 -8.68 -11.21
CA VAL A 207 8.69 -8.66 -12.65
C VAL A 207 9.99 -9.02 -13.38
N ALA A 208 9.91 -10.04 -14.20
CA ALA A 208 11.02 -10.39 -15.08
C ALA A 208 10.96 -9.52 -16.34
N HIS A 209 12.01 -8.77 -16.60
CA HIS A 209 12.19 -8.05 -17.86
C HIS A 209 13.15 -8.84 -18.74
N TYR A 210 12.79 -9.03 -20.01
CA TYR A 210 13.73 -9.46 -21.05
C TYR A 210 14.21 -8.20 -21.78
N ASP A 211 15.50 -8.00 -21.86
CA ASP A 211 16.08 -6.94 -22.67
C ASP A 211 16.07 -7.29 -24.18
N HIS A 212 16.57 -6.38 -25.01
CA HIS A 212 16.62 -6.56 -26.46
C HIS A 212 17.39 -7.78 -26.92
N ASP A 213 18.34 -8.25 -26.11
CA ASP A 213 19.23 -9.37 -26.43
C ASP A 213 18.71 -10.69 -25.86
N GLY A 214 17.56 -10.66 -25.18
CA GLY A 214 16.95 -11.84 -24.54
C GLY A 214 17.58 -12.18 -23.19
N ASP A 215 18.43 -11.30 -22.68
CA ASP A 215 19.00 -11.46 -21.34
C ASP A 215 17.98 -11.13 -20.27
N PHE A 216 17.94 -11.99 -19.27
CA PHE A 216 17.01 -11.91 -18.16
C PHE A 216 17.56 -10.97 -17.08
N SER A 217 16.91 -9.82 -16.86
CA SER A 217 17.23 -8.96 -15.74
C SER A 217 16.15 -9.01 -14.65
N TRP A 218 16.56 -9.28 -13.44
CA TRP A 218 15.68 -9.17 -12.27
C TRP A 218 15.62 -7.72 -11.83
N ASN A 219 14.48 -7.07 -12.02
CA ASN A 219 14.26 -5.74 -11.51
C ASN A 219 13.02 -5.72 -10.60
N CYS A 220 13.30 -5.42 -9.35
CA CYS A 220 12.40 -4.93 -8.31
C CYS A 220 11.43 -5.87 -7.60
N ASN A 221 11.40 -5.63 -6.30
CA ASN A 221 10.42 -6.13 -5.35
C ASN A 221 9.03 -5.54 -5.64
N ASN A 222 8.28 -6.15 -6.54
CA ASN A 222 6.86 -5.90 -6.65
C ASN A 222 6.16 -6.79 -5.63
N TYR A 223 5.55 -6.16 -4.65
CA TYR A 223 4.60 -6.80 -3.75
C TYR A 223 3.28 -7.07 -4.49
N VAL A 224 3.33 -7.93 -5.49
CA VAL A 224 2.11 -8.53 -6.02
C VAL A 224 1.82 -9.72 -5.13
N HIS A 225 0.83 -9.55 -4.28
CA HIS A 225 0.42 -10.57 -3.35
C HIS A 225 -0.36 -11.69 -4.07
N GLY A 226 0.22 -12.88 -4.08
CA GLY A 226 -0.52 -14.10 -4.27
C GLY A 226 -0.97 -14.39 -5.70
N ASP A 227 -1.99 -15.24 -5.80
CA ASP A 227 -2.55 -15.78 -7.04
C ASP A 227 -3.43 -14.79 -7.81
N THR A 228 -3.30 -13.49 -7.58
CA THR A 228 -4.14 -12.45 -8.17
C THR A 228 -3.35 -11.44 -9.00
N ALA A 229 -4.02 -10.84 -9.98
CA ALA A 229 -3.50 -9.73 -10.77
C ALA A 229 -4.53 -8.60 -10.78
N ARG A 230 -4.07 -7.37 -10.96
CA ARG A 230 -4.95 -6.22 -11.17
C ARG A 230 -5.10 -5.96 -12.65
N ILE A 231 -6.33 -5.82 -13.11
CA ILE A 231 -6.65 -5.51 -14.51
C ILE A 231 -7.46 -4.21 -14.58
N ARG A 232 -7.37 -3.53 -15.73
CA ARG A 232 -8.36 -2.50 -16.09
C ARG A 232 -9.73 -3.16 -16.22
N SER A 233 -10.77 -2.52 -15.70
CA SER A 233 -12.12 -3.09 -15.73
C SER A 233 -12.52 -3.50 -17.17
N ARG A 234 -13.01 -4.73 -17.35
CA ARG A 234 -13.43 -5.23 -18.65
C ARG A 234 -14.61 -4.43 -19.26
N SER A 235 -15.42 -3.79 -18.41
CA SER A 235 -16.49 -2.90 -18.85
C SER A 235 -15.96 -1.60 -19.48
N GLU A 236 -14.82 -1.10 -19.02
CA GLU A 236 -14.17 0.09 -19.58
C GLU A 236 -13.40 -0.24 -20.85
N GLN A 237 -12.81 -1.42 -20.96
CA GLN A 237 -12.16 -1.90 -22.19
C GLN A 237 -13.13 -2.04 -23.37
N ALA A 238 -14.40 -2.35 -23.09
CA ALA A 238 -15.43 -2.46 -24.13
C ALA A 238 -16.00 -1.10 -24.60
N ALA A 239 -15.68 0.00 -23.90
CA ALA A 239 -16.16 1.34 -24.18
C ALA A 239 -15.10 2.25 -24.85
N ALA A 240 -13.84 1.81 -24.92
CA ALA A 240 -12.71 2.49 -25.56
C ALA A 240 -12.44 1.93 -26.95
#